data_4de81b6339ef8b82960a3c85c8babc43
#
_entry.id   4de81b6339ef8b82960a3c85c8babc43
#
_cell.length_a   1.000
_cell.length_b   1.000
_cell.length_c   1.000
_cell.angle_alpha   90.00
_cell.angle_beta   90.00
_cell.angle_gamma   90.00
#
_symmetry.space_group_name_H-M   'P 1'
#
loop_
_entity.id
_entity.type
_entity.pdbx_description
1 polymer ?
#
loop_
_entity_poly.entity_id
_entity_poly.type
_entity_poly.pdbx_seq_one_letter_code
_entity_poly.pdbx_strand_id
1 'polypeptide(L)'
;RRRELCWLVKAIVTTERKCREESVALAQELSARLQIDYVERHKESVGKLMEKYAVEAVLVAYPQELKLNSSAGEMFFHPNMSQLRVKNLRKGERDHMSEAMGLQEGMSVLDCTLGFGADAIVASFGVGEKGRVVGVESSPLIAAVTGHGLQHFLPGNYPLYAAMRRIEVVNMDYLDYLRQQPDNAYDVVYFDPMFRKPLTASNGISPLRSVANHAALSVEAVEEAKRVARSRVVMKEANGSEEFGRLGFEKIMGGKYSKVHYGVMDL
;
A
#
# COMPACT_ATOMS: atom_id res chain seq x y z
N ARG A 1 6.06 -27.79 -6.21
CA ARG A 1 5.44 -27.77 -4.85
C ARG A 1 4.82 -26.41 -4.67
N ARG A 2 3.48 -26.30 -4.76
CA ARG A 2 2.73 -25.09 -4.36
C ARG A 2 3.02 -24.89 -2.87
N ARG A 3 3.75 -23.86 -2.50
CA ARG A 3 3.70 -23.31 -1.14
C ARG A 3 2.27 -22.80 -0.97
N GLU A 4 1.53 -23.42 -0.07
CA GLU A 4 0.23 -22.93 0.35
C GLU A 4 0.42 -21.49 0.83
N LEU A 5 -0.11 -20.56 0.05
CA LEU A 5 -0.25 -19.15 0.45
C LEU A 5 -1.26 -19.13 1.61
N CYS A 6 -0.77 -19.21 2.83
CA CYS A 6 -1.53 -19.26 4.08
C CYS A 6 -2.31 -17.95 4.37
N TRP A 7 -2.48 -17.05 3.37
CA TRP A 7 -3.07 -15.72 3.49
C TRP A 7 -4.27 -15.49 2.55
N LEU A 8 -4.79 -16.55 1.92
CA LEU A 8 -5.95 -16.43 1.04
C LEU A 8 -7.22 -16.26 1.88
N VAL A 9 -7.56 -15.02 2.19
CA VAL A 9 -8.90 -14.63 2.61
C VAL A 9 -9.88 -15.12 1.55
N LYS A 10 -10.86 -15.94 1.93
CA LYS A 10 -11.92 -16.36 1.00
C LYS A 10 -12.68 -15.14 0.54
N ALA A 11 -12.67 -14.88 -0.75
CA ALA A 11 -13.28 -13.69 -1.34
C ALA A 11 -14.05 -14.02 -2.62
N ILE A 12 -15.00 -13.15 -2.93
CA ILE A 12 -15.69 -13.09 -4.22
C ILE A 12 -15.62 -11.67 -4.76
N VAL A 13 -15.89 -11.51 -6.05
CA VAL A 13 -16.09 -10.20 -6.67
C VAL A 13 -17.52 -10.09 -7.22
N THR A 14 -18.11 -8.92 -7.06
CA THR A 14 -19.45 -8.58 -7.57
C THR A 14 -19.48 -7.14 -8.08
N THR A 15 -20.63 -6.67 -8.56
CA THR A 15 -20.83 -5.29 -9.00
C THR A 15 -21.62 -4.47 -8.00
N GLU A 16 -21.72 -3.15 -8.25
CA GLU A 16 -22.73 -2.32 -7.61
C GLU A 16 -24.14 -2.77 -8.02
N ARG A 17 -25.16 -2.30 -7.27
CA ARG A 17 -26.56 -2.75 -7.49
C ARG A 17 -27.14 -2.45 -8.87
N LYS A 18 -26.58 -1.44 -9.58
CA LYS A 18 -27.04 -1.05 -10.93
C LYS A 18 -26.49 -1.95 -12.01
N CYS A 19 -25.48 -2.73 -11.73
CA CYS A 19 -24.87 -3.74 -12.61
C CYS A 19 -24.55 -3.16 -14.01
N ARG A 20 -23.81 -2.02 -14.02
CA ARG A 20 -23.39 -1.37 -15.28
C ARG A 20 -22.38 -2.25 -16.03
N GLU A 21 -22.35 -2.13 -17.36
CA GLU A 21 -21.46 -2.93 -18.20
C GLU A 21 -19.98 -2.77 -17.82
N GLU A 22 -19.55 -1.54 -17.53
CA GLU A 22 -18.18 -1.26 -17.09
C GLU A 22 -17.84 -1.96 -15.76
N SER A 23 -18.80 -1.99 -14.81
CA SER A 23 -18.62 -2.68 -13.53
C SER A 23 -18.56 -4.20 -13.70
N VAL A 24 -19.35 -4.75 -14.61
CA VAL A 24 -19.33 -6.18 -14.95
C VAL A 24 -17.99 -6.54 -15.59
N ALA A 25 -17.53 -5.77 -16.57
CA ALA A 25 -16.24 -5.99 -17.21
C ALA A 25 -15.08 -5.96 -16.20
N LEU A 26 -15.06 -4.95 -15.33
CA LEU A 26 -14.06 -4.86 -14.25
C LEU A 26 -14.15 -6.05 -13.28
N ALA A 27 -15.35 -6.46 -12.87
CA ALA A 27 -15.52 -7.59 -11.96
C ALA A 27 -15.05 -8.90 -12.59
N GLN A 28 -15.31 -9.13 -13.88
CA GLN A 28 -14.84 -10.32 -14.61
C GLN A 28 -13.32 -10.33 -14.78
N GLU A 29 -12.72 -9.17 -15.11
CA GLU A 29 -11.25 -9.02 -15.15
C GLU A 29 -10.62 -9.36 -13.80
N LEU A 30 -11.17 -8.79 -12.71
CA LEU A 30 -10.70 -9.05 -11.34
C LEU A 30 -10.86 -10.52 -10.94
N SER A 31 -11.97 -11.15 -11.29
CA SER A 31 -12.22 -12.57 -11.06
C SER A 31 -11.12 -13.44 -11.70
N ALA A 32 -10.82 -13.18 -12.96
CA ALA A 32 -9.78 -13.91 -13.69
C ALA A 32 -8.38 -13.66 -13.10
N ARG A 33 -8.03 -12.40 -12.82
CA ARG A 33 -6.72 -11.98 -12.31
C ARG A 33 -6.46 -12.49 -10.89
N LEU A 34 -7.44 -12.40 -10.01
CA LEU A 34 -7.32 -12.78 -8.60
C LEU A 34 -7.68 -14.25 -8.33
N GLN A 35 -8.18 -14.96 -9.34
CA GLN A 35 -8.68 -16.35 -9.22
C GLN A 35 -9.75 -16.50 -8.13
N ILE A 36 -10.70 -15.55 -8.06
CA ILE A 36 -11.85 -15.54 -7.18
C ILE A 36 -13.14 -15.52 -8.02
N ASP A 37 -14.24 -16.07 -7.48
CA ASP A 37 -15.49 -16.17 -8.21
C ASP A 37 -16.15 -14.81 -8.44
N TYR A 38 -16.58 -14.55 -9.69
CA TYR A 38 -17.53 -13.48 -9.98
C TYR A 38 -18.95 -13.94 -9.66
N VAL A 39 -19.68 -13.14 -8.89
CA VAL A 39 -21.05 -13.42 -8.48
C VAL A 39 -21.95 -12.27 -8.86
N GLU A 40 -23.03 -12.55 -9.58
CA GLU A 40 -24.06 -11.56 -9.86
C GLU A 40 -24.76 -11.14 -8.57
N ARG A 41 -24.91 -9.84 -8.39
CA ARG A 41 -25.41 -9.29 -7.13
C ARG A 41 -26.91 -9.47 -6.90
N HIS A 42 -27.73 -9.54 -7.95
CA HIS A 42 -29.21 -9.69 -7.90
C HIS A 42 -29.90 -8.84 -6.83
N LYS A 43 -29.45 -7.59 -6.58
CA LYS A 43 -29.92 -6.67 -5.54
C LYS A 43 -29.66 -7.12 -4.08
N GLU A 44 -28.96 -8.23 -3.84
CA GLU A 44 -28.58 -8.68 -2.51
C GLU A 44 -27.62 -7.67 -1.83
N SER A 45 -27.66 -7.61 -0.50
CA SER A 45 -26.68 -6.84 0.27
C SER A 45 -25.33 -7.57 0.26
N VAL A 46 -24.22 -6.84 0.47
CA VAL A 46 -22.89 -7.46 0.58
C VAL A 46 -22.84 -8.46 1.73
N GLY A 47 -23.45 -8.15 2.89
CA GLY A 47 -23.50 -9.06 4.01
C GLY A 47 -24.21 -10.38 3.69
N LYS A 48 -25.33 -10.35 2.94
CA LYS A 48 -25.99 -11.57 2.47
C LYS A 48 -25.13 -12.38 1.51
N LEU A 49 -24.35 -11.74 0.64
CA LEU A 49 -23.41 -12.44 -0.22
C LEU A 49 -22.30 -13.11 0.60
N MET A 50 -21.77 -12.42 1.62
CA MET A 50 -20.76 -13.00 2.50
C MET A 50 -21.26 -14.26 3.20
N GLU A 51 -22.48 -14.23 3.74
CA GLU A 51 -23.14 -15.38 4.38
C GLU A 51 -23.41 -16.53 3.38
N LYS A 52 -24.01 -16.21 2.24
CA LYS A 52 -24.43 -17.18 1.21
C LYS A 52 -23.26 -17.95 0.61
N TYR A 53 -22.14 -17.28 0.39
CA TYR A 53 -20.94 -17.88 -0.21
C TYR A 53 -19.87 -18.27 0.82
N ALA A 54 -20.16 -18.06 2.12
CA ALA A 54 -19.23 -18.34 3.23
C ALA A 54 -17.83 -17.73 2.97
N VAL A 55 -17.80 -16.43 2.60
CA VAL A 55 -16.58 -15.69 2.31
C VAL A 55 -16.33 -14.59 3.34
N GLU A 56 -15.07 -14.24 3.54
CA GLU A 56 -14.60 -13.24 4.51
C GLU A 56 -14.54 -11.83 3.91
N ALA A 57 -14.47 -11.75 2.57
CA ALA A 57 -14.36 -10.49 1.86
C ALA A 57 -15.14 -10.49 0.54
N VAL A 58 -15.62 -9.32 0.14
CA VAL A 58 -16.30 -9.09 -1.13
C VAL A 58 -15.71 -7.85 -1.80
N LEU A 59 -15.14 -8.01 -2.99
CA LEU A 59 -14.81 -6.90 -3.87
C LEU A 59 -16.07 -6.45 -4.61
N VAL A 60 -16.37 -5.17 -4.56
CA VAL A 60 -17.51 -4.56 -5.27
C VAL A 60 -16.97 -3.61 -6.32
N ALA A 61 -17.15 -3.97 -7.59
CA ALA A 61 -16.74 -3.16 -8.72
C ALA A 61 -17.80 -2.09 -9.05
N TYR A 62 -17.33 -0.86 -9.21
CA TYR A 62 -18.04 0.30 -9.73
C TYR A 62 -17.32 0.77 -11.02
N PRO A 63 -17.91 1.64 -11.84
CA PRO A 63 -17.26 2.06 -13.08
C PRO A 63 -15.86 2.69 -12.90
N GLN A 64 -15.63 3.38 -11.78
CA GLN A 64 -14.37 4.09 -11.53
C GLN A 64 -13.80 3.83 -10.13
N GLU A 65 -14.43 2.96 -9.36
CA GLU A 65 -14.05 2.68 -7.98
C GLU A 65 -14.09 1.18 -7.72
N LEU A 66 -13.21 0.71 -6.87
CA LEU A 66 -13.23 -0.65 -6.34
C LEU A 66 -13.29 -0.59 -4.82
N LYS A 67 -14.30 -1.25 -4.23
CA LYS A 67 -14.48 -1.32 -2.79
C LYS A 67 -14.27 -2.73 -2.30
N LEU A 68 -13.55 -2.86 -1.18
CA LEU A 68 -13.38 -4.11 -0.46
C LEU A 68 -14.21 -4.08 0.81
N ASN A 69 -15.09 -5.04 0.97
CA ASN A 69 -15.94 -5.20 2.14
C ASN A 69 -15.55 -6.46 2.92
N SER A 70 -15.43 -6.34 4.23
CA SER A 70 -15.16 -7.45 5.16
C SER A 70 -15.99 -7.27 6.43
N SER A 71 -15.90 -8.22 7.37
CA SER A 71 -16.51 -8.10 8.69
C SER A 71 -16.03 -6.87 9.48
N ALA A 72 -14.83 -6.37 9.17
CA ALA A 72 -14.25 -5.18 9.79
C ALA A 72 -14.74 -3.85 9.16
N GLY A 73 -15.46 -3.90 8.03
CA GLY A 73 -16.02 -2.72 7.36
C GLY A 73 -15.69 -2.63 5.88
N GLU A 74 -16.06 -1.50 5.29
CA GLU A 74 -15.80 -1.16 3.88
C GLU A 74 -14.49 -0.39 3.75
N MET A 75 -13.69 -0.75 2.76
CA MET A 75 -12.46 -0.09 2.37
C MET A 75 -12.49 0.28 0.90
N PHE A 76 -11.93 1.43 0.57
CA PHE A 76 -11.76 1.90 -0.81
C PHE A 76 -10.53 2.79 -0.89
N PHE A 77 -9.99 2.95 -2.08
CA PHE A 77 -8.85 3.83 -2.30
C PHE A 77 -9.26 5.30 -2.17
N HIS A 78 -8.48 6.03 -1.38
CA HIS A 78 -8.54 7.49 -1.33
C HIS A 78 -7.13 8.03 -0.99
N PRO A 79 -6.63 9.08 -1.66
CA PRO A 79 -5.29 9.62 -1.40
C PRO A 79 -5.12 10.26 -0.02
N ASN A 80 -6.22 10.52 0.72
CA ASN A 80 -6.22 10.96 2.13
C ASN A 80 -5.13 12.00 2.44
N MET A 81 -4.27 11.67 3.41
CA MET A 81 -3.20 12.54 3.89
C MET A 81 -2.12 12.84 2.84
N SER A 82 -1.94 11.99 1.82
CA SER A 82 -0.98 12.29 0.75
C SER A 82 -1.36 13.55 -0.02
N GLN A 83 -2.65 13.82 -0.20
CA GLN A 83 -3.12 15.05 -0.84
C GLN A 83 -2.70 16.30 -0.06
N LEU A 84 -2.83 16.27 1.28
CA LEU A 84 -2.40 17.36 2.14
C LEU A 84 -0.86 17.51 2.11
N ARG A 85 -0.14 16.40 2.23
CA ARG A 85 1.33 16.39 2.21
C ARG A 85 1.89 16.92 0.89
N VAL A 86 1.37 16.49 -0.26
CA VAL A 86 1.75 17.02 -1.58
C VAL A 86 1.44 18.51 -1.70
N LYS A 87 0.29 18.95 -1.18
CA LYS A 87 -0.04 20.41 -1.13
C LYS A 87 0.98 21.20 -0.32
N ASN A 88 1.42 20.67 0.83
CA ASN A 88 2.39 21.30 1.72
C ASN A 88 3.79 21.34 1.09
N LEU A 89 4.24 20.22 0.51
CA LEU A 89 5.51 20.14 -0.24
C LEU A 89 5.58 21.17 -1.38
N ARG A 90 4.47 21.37 -2.11
CA ARG A 90 4.39 22.42 -3.16
C ARG A 90 4.55 23.84 -2.63
N LYS A 91 4.27 24.06 -1.36
CA LYS A 91 4.51 25.35 -0.68
C LYS A 91 5.92 25.49 -0.10
N GLY A 92 6.75 24.45 -0.26
CA GLY A 92 8.09 24.39 0.33
C GLY A 92 8.11 23.96 1.80
N GLU A 93 6.99 23.44 2.32
CA GLU A 93 6.95 22.89 3.67
C GLU A 93 7.70 21.56 3.74
N ARG A 94 8.24 21.25 4.92
CA ARG A 94 9.00 20.03 5.16
C ARG A 94 8.09 18.82 5.30
N ASP A 95 8.54 17.67 4.78
CA ASP A 95 7.92 16.37 5.00
C ASP A 95 8.97 15.41 5.56
N HIS A 96 8.75 14.93 6.79
CA HIS A 96 9.74 14.13 7.51
C HIS A 96 10.09 12.81 6.82
N MET A 97 9.13 12.17 6.12
CA MET A 97 9.41 10.97 5.34
C MET A 97 10.32 11.29 4.16
N SER A 98 9.99 12.33 3.41
CA SER A 98 10.78 12.76 2.25
C SER A 98 12.20 13.13 2.66
N GLU A 99 12.39 13.76 3.82
CA GLU A 99 13.70 14.06 4.40
C GLU A 99 14.44 12.80 4.83
N ALA A 100 13.77 11.87 5.51
CA ALA A 100 14.36 10.59 5.92
C ALA A 100 14.82 9.77 4.72
N MET A 101 13.99 9.70 3.68
CA MET A 101 14.35 9.06 2.40
C MET A 101 15.44 9.83 1.64
N GLY A 102 15.63 11.13 1.91
CA GLY A 102 16.54 12.00 1.16
C GLY A 102 16.13 12.14 -0.31
N LEU A 103 14.82 12.24 -0.56
CA LEU A 103 14.26 12.22 -1.91
C LEU A 103 14.80 13.37 -2.77
N GLN A 104 15.20 13.02 -3.98
CA GLN A 104 15.61 13.95 -5.03
C GLN A 104 14.95 13.58 -6.35
N GLU A 105 14.82 14.55 -7.25
CA GLU A 105 14.29 14.31 -8.58
C GLU A 105 15.09 13.23 -9.32
N GLY A 106 14.39 12.30 -9.96
CA GLY A 106 14.98 11.20 -10.73
C GLY A 106 15.30 9.95 -9.92
N MET A 107 15.18 9.96 -8.59
CA MET A 107 15.45 8.78 -7.77
C MET A 107 14.43 7.65 -8.01
N SER A 108 14.86 6.43 -7.72
CA SER A 108 14.04 5.23 -7.68
C SER A 108 13.75 4.81 -6.24
N VAL A 109 12.48 4.60 -5.91
CA VAL A 109 12.01 4.20 -4.57
C VAL A 109 11.25 2.88 -4.65
N LEU A 110 11.58 1.96 -3.76
CA LEU A 110 10.82 0.74 -3.52
C LEU A 110 10.08 0.88 -2.18
N ASP A 111 8.75 0.92 -2.22
CA ASP A 111 7.88 0.82 -1.05
C ASP A 111 7.48 -0.65 -0.86
N CYS A 112 8.06 -1.30 0.14
CA CYS A 112 7.84 -2.72 0.44
C CYS A 112 6.51 -3.01 1.14
N THR A 113 5.75 -1.98 1.52
CA THR A 113 4.55 -2.08 2.36
C THR A 113 3.46 -1.12 1.86
N LEU A 114 3.14 -1.21 0.57
CA LEU A 114 2.35 -0.21 -0.15
C LEU A 114 1.02 0.15 0.53
N GLY A 115 0.26 -0.84 1.02
CA GLY A 115 -1.08 -0.62 1.56
C GLY A 115 -1.96 0.17 0.58
N PHE A 116 -2.51 1.31 1.01
CA PHE A 116 -3.25 2.23 0.12
C PHE A 116 -2.37 3.27 -0.58
N GLY A 117 -1.06 3.14 -0.51
CA GLY A 117 -0.13 3.92 -1.30
C GLY A 117 0.06 5.38 -0.87
N ALA A 118 -0.35 5.75 0.36
CA ALA A 118 -0.26 7.13 0.81
C ALA A 118 1.18 7.66 0.82
N ASP A 119 2.13 6.86 1.31
CA ASP A 119 3.55 7.21 1.34
C ASP A 119 4.18 7.12 -0.05
N ALA A 120 3.82 6.10 -0.85
CA ALA A 120 4.25 5.95 -2.24
C ALA A 120 3.83 7.15 -3.12
N ILE A 121 2.64 7.71 -2.92
CA ILE A 121 2.18 8.91 -3.63
C ILE A 121 3.07 10.12 -3.32
N VAL A 122 3.43 10.32 -2.04
CA VAL A 122 4.32 11.42 -1.62
C VAL A 122 5.72 11.20 -2.18
N ALA A 123 6.23 9.97 -2.12
CA ALA A 123 7.52 9.61 -2.71
C ALA A 123 7.53 9.87 -4.23
N SER A 124 6.48 9.44 -4.95
CA SER A 124 6.35 9.65 -6.40
C SER A 124 6.28 11.14 -6.77
N PHE A 125 5.63 11.96 -5.94
CA PHE A 125 5.67 13.40 -6.11
C PHE A 125 7.09 13.95 -5.91
N GLY A 126 7.79 13.50 -4.87
CA GLY A 126 9.14 13.97 -4.51
C GLY A 126 10.22 13.62 -5.54
N VAL A 127 10.15 12.42 -6.13
CA VAL A 127 11.13 12.01 -7.17
C VAL A 127 10.79 12.54 -8.57
N GLY A 128 9.60 13.12 -8.75
CA GLY A 128 9.22 13.79 -10.00
C GLY A 128 9.01 12.84 -11.19
N GLU A 129 8.92 13.42 -12.39
CA GLU A 129 8.62 12.68 -13.63
C GLU A 129 9.73 11.75 -14.08
N LYS A 130 10.98 12.04 -13.74
CA LYS A 130 12.14 11.23 -14.09
C LYS A 130 12.42 10.11 -13.08
N GLY A 131 11.73 10.16 -11.93
CA GLY A 131 11.86 9.15 -10.89
C GLY A 131 10.94 7.95 -11.13
N ARG A 132 11.20 6.88 -10.35
CA ARG A 132 10.42 5.65 -10.39
C ARG A 132 9.99 5.27 -8.97
N VAL A 133 8.74 4.89 -8.79
CA VAL A 133 8.23 4.32 -7.53
C VAL A 133 7.55 3.00 -7.81
N VAL A 134 8.02 1.96 -7.13
CA VAL A 134 7.39 0.64 -7.11
C VAL A 134 6.86 0.39 -5.71
N GLY A 135 5.60 -0.01 -5.62
CA GLY A 135 4.95 -0.39 -4.37
C GLY A 135 4.60 -1.87 -4.37
N VAL A 136 5.08 -2.58 -3.36
CA VAL A 136 4.83 -4.01 -3.16
C VAL A 136 3.77 -4.20 -2.09
N GLU A 137 2.75 -5.00 -2.40
CA GLU A 137 1.65 -5.34 -1.49
C GLU A 137 1.38 -6.83 -1.53
N SER A 138 1.43 -7.46 -0.37
CA SER A 138 1.27 -8.91 -0.24
C SER A 138 -0.18 -9.38 -0.39
N SER A 139 -1.14 -8.57 0.07
CA SER A 139 -2.57 -8.86 -0.06
C SER A 139 -3.05 -8.61 -1.50
N PRO A 140 -3.51 -9.63 -2.24
CA PRO A 140 -4.00 -9.44 -3.60
C PRO A 140 -5.24 -8.55 -3.66
N LEU A 141 -6.07 -8.55 -2.62
CA LEU A 141 -7.27 -7.71 -2.54
C LEU A 141 -6.91 -6.23 -2.34
N ILE A 142 -5.96 -5.95 -1.44
CA ILE A 142 -5.47 -4.57 -1.21
C ILE A 142 -4.73 -4.07 -2.45
N ALA A 143 -3.83 -4.88 -3.03
CA ALA A 143 -3.12 -4.53 -4.25
C ALA A 143 -4.07 -4.19 -5.41
N ALA A 144 -5.18 -4.95 -5.54
CA ALA A 144 -6.20 -4.68 -6.56
C ALA A 144 -6.91 -3.34 -6.32
N VAL A 145 -7.35 -3.06 -5.08
CA VAL A 145 -8.02 -1.80 -4.71
C VAL A 145 -7.09 -0.61 -4.91
N THR A 146 -5.86 -0.72 -4.43
CA THR A 146 -4.85 0.36 -4.53
C THR A 146 -4.43 0.59 -5.97
N GLY A 147 -4.12 -0.46 -6.72
CA GLY A 147 -3.71 -0.35 -8.12
C GLY A 147 -4.81 0.26 -8.98
N HIS A 148 -6.07 -0.18 -8.80
CA HIS A 148 -7.21 0.41 -9.49
C HIS A 148 -7.39 1.89 -9.11
N GLY A 149 -7.33 2.21 -7.81
CA GLY A 149 -7.48 3.57 -7.31
C GLY A 149 -6.39 4.51 -7.82
N LEU A 150 -5.12 4.10 -7.78
CA LEU A 150 -4.00 4.87 -8.31
C LEU A 150 -4.18 5.22 -9.79
N GLN A 151 -4.82 4.36 -10.58
CA GLN A 151 -5.03 4.56 -12.01
C GLN A 151 -6.34 5.27 -12.38
N HIS A 152 -7.38 5.22 -11.54
CA HIS A 152 -8.71 5.70 -11.91
C HIS A 152 -9.27 6.81 -11.01
N PHE A 153 -8.74 6.99 -9.79
CA PHE A 153 -9.17 8.08 -8.93
C PHE A 153 -8.86 9.45 -9.55
N LEU A 154 -9.83 10.37 -9.52
CA LEU A 154 -9.72 11.72 -10.10
C LEU A 154 -9.64 12.78 -8.98
N PRO A 155 -8.41 13.18 -8.56
CA PRO A 155 -8.25 14.07 -7.40
C PRO A 155 -8.56 15.54 -7.68
N GLY A 156 -8.91 15.95 -8.90
CA GLY A 156 -9.09 17.34 -9.26
C GLY A 156 -7.81 18.23 -9.18
N ASN A 157 -6.65 17.61 -8.95
CA ASN A 157 -5.35 18.26 -8.76
C ASN A 157 -4.29 17.53 -9.58
N TYR A 158 -3.79 18.19 -10.65
CA TYR A 158 -2.86 17.58 -11.61
C TYR A 158 -1.57 17.01 -10.99
N PRO A 159 -0.84 17.70 -10.11
CA PRO A 159 0.39 17.14 -9.54
C PRO A 159 0.18 15.85 -8.75
N LEU A 160 -0.93 15.75 -8.01
CA LEU A 160 -1.29 14.54 -7.29
C LEU A 160 -1.67 13.42 -8.26
N TYR A 161 -2.49 13.75 -9.27
CA TYR A 161 -2.87 12.83 -10.34
C TYR A 161 -1.63 12.24 -11.03
N ALA A 162 -0.71 13.08 -11.50
CA ALA A 162 0.51 12.63 -12.16
C ALA A 162 1.37 11.73 -11.26
N ALA A 163 1.51 12.09 -9.97
CA ALA A 163 2.24 11.26 -9.01
C ALA A 163 1.60 9.88 -8.82
N MET A 164 0.27 9.81 -8.70
CA MET A 164 -0.46 8.55 -8.55
C MET A 164 -0.27 7.62 -9.75
N ARG A 165 -0.36 8.15 -10.98
CA ARG A 165 -0.29 7.37 -12.23
C ARG A 165 1.07 6.77 -12.51
N ARG A 166 2.15 7.30 -11.90
CA ARG A 166 3.52 6.79 -12.07
C ARG A 166 3.87 5.61 -11.16
N ILE A 167 3.04 5.32 -10.15
CA ILE A 167 3.33 4.24 -9.20
C ILE A 167 3.01 2.89 -9.85
N GLU A 168 4.01 2.04 -9.90
CA GLU A 168 3.89 0.63 -10.29
C GLU A 168 3.49 -0.20 -9.06
N VAL A 169 2.41 -0.97 -9.14
CA VAL A 169 1.95 -1.84 -8.05
C VAL A 169 2.28 -3.29 -8.36
N VAL A 170 2.97 -3.93 -7.43
CA VAL A 170 3.34 -5.35 -7.53
C VAL A 170 2.67 -6.11 -6.39
N ASN A 171 1.86 -7.12 -6.73
CA ASN A 171 1.30 -8.02 -5.72
C ASN A 171 2.25 -9.19 -5.47
N MET A 172 3.00 -9.10 -4.39
CA MET A 172 3.98 -10.11 -3.95
C MET A 172 4.31 -9.90 -2.47
N ASP A 173 4.83 -10.92 -1.80
CA ASP A 173 5.52 -10.72 -0.52
C ASP A 173 6.80 -9.88 -0.74
N TYR A 174 7.04 -8.88 0.11
CA TYR A 174 8.17 -7.95 -0.08
C TYR A 174 9.53 -8.65 0.00
N LEU A 175 9.68 -9.70 0.84
CA LEU A 175 10.94 -10.42 0.95
C LEU A 175 11.21 -11.25 -0.32
N ASP A 176 10.18 -11.89 -0.87
CA ASP A 176 10.29 -12.61 -2.14
C ASP A 176 10.56 -11.64 -3.30
N TYR A 177 10.00 -10.44 -3.26
CA TYR A 177 10.29 -9.40 -4.25
C TYR A 177 11.75 -8.90 -4.14
N LEU A 178 12.21 -8.57 -2.93
CA LEU A 178 13.59 -8.11 -2.67
C LEU A 178 14.62 -9.14 -3.17
N ARG A 179 14.43 -10.43 -2.87
CA ARG A 179 15.31 -11.51 -3.31
C ARG A 179 15.44 -11.64 -4.83
N GLN A 180 14.44 -11.18 -5.59
CA GLN A 180 14.45 -11.19 -7.05
C GLN A 180 15.12 -9.96 -7.66
N GLN A 181 15.40 -8.91 -6.87
CA GLN A 181 16.03 -7.71 -7.36
C GLN A 181 17.55 -7.83 -7.39
N PRO A 182 18.24 -7.24 -8.38
CA PRO A 182 19.68 -7.14 -8.34
C PRO A 182 20.16 -6.19 -7.23
N ASP A 183 21.45 -6.26 -6.91
CA ASP A 183 22.09 -5.34 -5.98
C ASP A 183 21.95 -3.89 -6.49
N ASN A 184 21.73 -2.95 -5.58
CA ASN A 184 21.61 -1.52 -5.89
C ASN A 184 20.55 -1.18 -6.94
N ALA A 185 19.42 -1.91 -6.97
CA ALA A 185 18.33 -1.73 -7.93
C ALA A 185 17.55 -0.43 -7.72
N TYR A 186 17.47 0.04 -6.48
CA TYR A 186 16.73 1.23 -6.09
C TYR A 186 17.62 2.19 -5.29
N ASP A 187 17.35 3.49 -5.37
CA ASP A 187 18.06 4.47 -4.53
C ASP A 187 17.64 4.36 -3.07
N VAL A 188 16.33 4.13 -2.84
CA VAL A 188 15.76 3.99 -1.49
C VAL A 188 14.84 2.77 -1.41
N VAL A 189 14.98 1.99 -0.33
CA VAL A 189 14.01 0.96 0.05
C VAL A 189 13.30 1.40 1.33
N TYR A 190 11.97 1.35 1.32
CA TYR A 190 11.11 1.87 2.38
C TYR A 190 10.19 0.80 2.95
N PHE A 191 9.98 0.85 4.27
CA PHE A 191 9.05 0.03 5.01
C PHE A 191 8.14 0.88 5.91
N ASP A 192 6.83 0.63 5.85
CA ASP A 192 5.81 1.09 6.82
C ASP A 192 5.03 -0.13 7.33
N PRO A 193 5.66 -1.03 8.09
CA PRO A 193 4.97 -2.20 8.62
C PRO A 193 3.83 -1.78 9.55
N MET A 194 2.76 -2.55 9.61
CA MET A 194 1.68 -2.26 10.55
C MET A 194 2.21 -2.29 11.99
N PHE A 195 2.02 -1.19 12.73
CA PHE A 195 2.45 -1.08 14.12
C PHE A 195 1.89 -2.24 14.96
N ARG A 196 2.76 -2.93 15.69
CA ARG A 196 2.36 -3.99 16.62
C ARG A 196 1.42 -3.48 17.72
N LYS A 197 1.65 -2.25 18.20
CA LYS A 197 0.76 -1.54 19.12
C LYS A 197 0.00 -0.49 18.34
N PRO A 198 -1.33 -0.62 18.17
CA PRO A 198 -2.11 0.37 17.45
C PRO A 198 -1.95 1.74 18.08
N LEU A 199 -1.55 2.74 17.32
CA LEU A 199 -1.74 4.12 17.70
C LEU A 199 -3.26 4.34 17.71
N THR A 200 -3.83 4.54 18.91
CA THR A 200 -5.27 4.63 19.17
C THR A 200 -6.01 5.47 18.14
N ALA A 201 -7.09 4.90 17.61
CA ALA A 201 -8.20 5.57 16.90
C ALA A 201 -7.89 6.28 15.59
N SER A 202 -7.43 5.54 14.56
CA SER A 202 -7.73 5.92 13.19
C SER A 202 -8.81 4.96 12.65
N ASN A 203 -10.06 5.40 12.64
CA ASN A 203 -11.23 4.61 12.17
C ASN A 203 -11.10 4.12 10.71
N GLY A 204 -10.15 4.65 9.91
CA GLY A 204 -9.92 4.24 8.52
C GLY A 204 -8.98 3.06 8.31
N ILE A 205 -8.17 2.66 9.32
CA ILE A 205 -7.17 1.59 9.20
C ILE A 205 -7.68 0.25 9.81
N SER A 206 -8.70 0.32 10.65
CA SER A 206 -9.25 -0.87 11.33
C SER A 206 -9.67 -1.99 10.36
N PRO A 207 -10.35 -1.71 9.24
CA PRO A 207 -10.75 -2.73 8.27
C PRO A 207 -9.59 -3.39 7.53
N LEU A 208 -8.48 -2.66 7.28
CA LEU A 208 -7.26 -3.19 6.64
C LEU A 208 -6.67 -4.37 7.41
N ARG A 209 -6.77 -4.35 8.73
CA ARG A 209 -6.15 -5.36 9.59
C ARG A 209 -6.66 -6.77 9.35
N SER A 210 -7.90 -6.94 8.94
CA SER A 210 -8.48 -8.28 8.69
C SER A 210 -7.95 -8.94 7.41
N VAL A 211 -7.36 -8.18 6.50
CA VAL A 211 -6.92 -8.62 5.17
C VAL A 211 -5.44 -8.34 4.88
N ALA A 212 -4.72 -7.71 5.82
CA ALA A 212 -3.31 -7.34 5.68
C ALA A 212 -2.37 -8.33 6.39
N ASN A 213 -1.12 -8.35 5.95
CA ASN A 213 -0.06 -9.12 6.61
C ASN A 213 0.37 -8.44 7.92
N HIS A 214 0.33 -9.16 9.04
CA HIS A 214 0.71 -8.67 10.37
C HIS A 214 2.10 -9.16 10.81
N ALA A 215 2.85 -9.81 9.95
CA ALA A 215 4.19 -10.27 10.30
C ALA A 215 5.10 -9.07 10.60
N ALA A 216 5.89 -9.19 11.67
CA ALA A 216 6.90 -8.20 11.96
C ALA A 216 7.95 -8.18 10.85
N LEU A 217 8.50 -7.00 10.56
CA LEU A 217 9.63 -6.88 9.65
C LEU A 217 10.80 -7.74 10.18
N SER A 218 11.31 -8.63 9.33
CA SER A 218 12.39 -9.54 9.70
C SER A 218 13.76 -8.89 9.51
N VAL A 219 14.76 -9.35 10.25
CA VAL A 219 16.16 -8.96 10.04
C VAL A 219 16.60 -9.31 8.61
N GLU A 220 16.20 -10.49 8.12
CA GLU A 220 16.50 -10.92 6.76
C GLU A 220 15.96 -9.94 5.70
N ALA A 221 14.75 -9.41 5.88
CA ALA A 221 14.19 -8.42 4.96
C ALA A 221 14.98 -7.11 4.96
N VAL A 222 15.50 -6.69 6.12
CA VAL A 222 16.36 -5.50 6.22
C VAL A 222 17.71 -5.74 5.53
N GLU A 223 18.31 -6.92 5.69
CA GLU A 223 19.56 -7.27 5.00
C GLU A 223 19.37 -7.32 3.47
N GLU A 224 18.28 -7.91 2.99
CA GLU A 224 17.95 -7.88 1.56
C GLU A 224 17.67 -6.44 1.08
N ALA A 225 17.00 -5.62 1.88
CA ALA A 225 16.79 -4.21 1.56
C ALA A 225 18.09 -3.43 1.45
N LYS A 226 19.08 -3.69 2.33
CA LYS A 226 20.44 -3.08 2.24
C LYS A 226 21.15 -3.49 0.96
N ARG A 227 21.03 -4.74 0.53
CA ARG A 227 21.61 -5.22 -0.73
C ARG A 227 20.97 -4.53 -1.95
N VAL A 228 19.66 -4.36 -1.91
CA VAL A 228 18.84 -3.81 -3.02
C VAL A 228 18.89 -2.28 -3.09
N ALA A 229 19.09 -1.61 -1.95
CA ALA A 229 19.18 -0.16 -1.88
C ALA A 229 20.59 0.32 -2.28
N ARG A 230 20.65 1.47 -2.98
CA ARG A 230 21.90 2.15 -3.36
C ARG A 230 22.34 3.18 -2.33
N SER A 231 21.38 3.82 -1.68
CA SER A 231 21.65 4.97 -0.79
C SER A 231 21.09 4.80 0.60
N ARG A 232 19.87 4.31 0.73
CA ARG A 232 19.17 4.25 2.02
C ARG A 232 18.17 3.12 2.14
N VAL A 233 18.09 2.59 3.38
CA VAL A 233 16.92 1.85 3.86
C VAL A 233 16.23 2.70 4.91
N VAL A 234 14.92 2.88 4.79
CA VAL A 234 14.11 3.71 5.69
C VAL A 234 12.93 2.90 6.22
N MET A 235 12.71 2.96 7.52
CA MET A 235 11.57 2.32 8.17
C MET A 235 10.77 3.33 8.99
N LYS A 236 9.46 3.36 8.80
CA LYS A 236 8.52 4.15 9.60
C LYS A 236 8.01 3.31 10.76
N GLU A 237 8.00 3.89 11.96
CA GLU A 237 7.51 3.20 13.16
C GLU A 237 7.03 4.23 14.19
N ALA A 238 6.33 3.77 15.25
CA ALA A 238 5.93 4.61 16.35
C ALA A 238 7.15 5.23 17.03
N ASN A 239 6.99 6.47 17.51
CA ASN A 239 8.02 7.14 18.29
C ASN A 239 8.40 6.30 19.52
N GLY A 240 9.69 6.05 19.72
CA GLY A 240 10.22 5.24 20.80
C GLY A 240 10.02 3.73 20.63
N SER A 241 9.72 3.25 19.43
CA SER A 241 9.62 1.81 19.15
C SER A 241 10.96 1.11 19.31
N GLU A 242 10.95 -0.04 19.99
CA GLU A 242 12.11 -0.93 20.14
C GLU A 242 12.51 -1.60 18.81
N GLU A 243 11.62 -1.60 17.81
CA GLU A 243 11.87 -2.18 16.49
C GLU A 243 13.04 -1.52 15.77
N PHE A 244 13.27 -0.22 15.98
CA PHE A 244 14.45 0.46 15.43
C PHE A 244 15.75 -0.21 15.88
N GLY A 245 15.92 -0.40 17.20
CA GLY A 245 17.09 -1.06 17.73
C GLY A 245 17.19 -2.54 17.35
N ARG A 246 16.07 -3.27 17.37
CA ARG A 246 16.01 -4.69 16.99
C ARG A 246 16.48 -4.93 15.56
N LEU A 247 16.18 -3.99 14.66
CA LEU A 247 16.47 -4.08 13.22
C LEU A 247 17.75 -3.31 12.84
N GLY A 248 18.45 -2.68 13.79
CA GLY A 248 19.72 -1.99 13.55
C GLY A 248 19.61 -0.58 12.97
N PHE A 249 18.46 0.09 13.12
CA PHE A 249 18.30 1.49 12.74
C PHE A 249 18.82 2.40 13.86
N GLU A 250 20.01 2.96 13.69
CA GLU A 250 20.63 3.83 14.70
C GLU A 250 20.23 5.31 14.55
N LYS A 251 20.06 5.77 13.30
CA LYS A 251 19.67 7.14 13.00
C LYS A 251 18.15 7.24 12.96
N ILE A 252 17.58 8.00 13.90
CA ILE A 252 16.12 8.18 14.00
C ILE A 252 15.79 9.63 13.67
N MET A 253 14.88 9.83 12.74
CA MET A 253 14.41 11.14 12.28
C MET A 253 12.91 11.30 12.53
N GLY A 254 12.47 12.53 12.85
CA GLY A 254 11.05 12.83 13.05
C GLY A 254 10.86 14.14 13.81
N GLY A 255 9.63 14.63 13.86
CA GLY A 255 9.28 15.84 14.60
C GLY A 255 9.22 15.58 16.10
N LYS A 256 9.61 16.57 16.92
CA LYS A 256 9.62 16.47 18.40
C LYS A 256 8.29 15.97 19.00
N TYR A 257 7.17 16.33 18.37
CA TYR A 257 5.82 15.97 18.84
C TYR A 257 5.14 14.94 17.93
N SER A 258 5.89 14.38 16.97
CA SER A 258 5.34 13.37 16.06
C SER A 258 5.16 12.04 16.80
N LYS A 259 4.02 11.40 16.56
CA LYS A 259 3.75 10.02 17.01
C LYS A 259 4.50 8.98 16.19
N VAL A 260 5.05 9.38 15.05
CA VAL A 260 5.73 8.53 14.08
C VAL A 260 7.13 9.07 13.84
N HIS A 261 8.12 8.16 13.83
CA HIS A 261 9.49 8.44 13.47
C HIS A 261 9.97 7.54 12.35
N TYR A 262 11.12 7.88 11.77
CA TYR A 262 11.73 7.17 10.65
C TYR A 262 13.14 6.73 11.06
N GLY A 263 13.38 5.42 11.07
CA GLY A 263 14.72 4.86 11.16
C GLY A 263 15.38 4.93 9.79
N VAL A 264 16.63 5.36 9.74
CA VAL A 264 17.40 5.55 8.49
C VAL A 264 18.71 4.79 8.59
N MET A 265 19.01 3.97 7.59
CA MET A 265 20.33 3.41 7.32
C MET A 265 20.87 4.08 6.07
N ASP A 266 21.94 4.85 6.19
CA ASP A 266 22.71 5.37 5.06
C ASP A 266 23.71 4.28 4.63
N LEU A 267 23.84 3.98 3.32
CA LEU A 267 24.65 2.91 2.72
C LEU A 267 25.85 3.44 1.97
#